data_ba9d40e6ab2a967e591833a4aed6ac38
#
_entry.id   ba9d40e6ab2a967e591833a4aed6ac38
#
_cell.length_a   1.000
_cell.length_b   1.000
_cell.length_c   1.000
_cell.angle_alpha   90.00
_cell.angle_beta   90.00
_cell.angle_gamma   90.00
#
_symmetry.space_group_name_H-M   'P 1'
#
loop_
_entity.id
_entity.type
_entity.pdbx_description
1 polymer ?
#
loop_
_entity_poly.entity_id
_entity_poly.type
_entity_poly.pdbx_seq_one_letter_code
_entity_poly.pdbx_strand_id
1 'polypeptide(L)'
;MSRGLWGAYQGATVLLVCATLALAACGDISRFQAAAPSSPSSAKPNRTIIQSAAAEKEHERILTSYGGAYDDPKLEGLITKTVDRLVAASDRPDQAYKVTILNSGAVNAFALPTGQLYVTRGLIALASDTSELSSVLSHEMAHVLAKHAAIREDQARQAAVVTRVVTDMGTDPDLTALALAKTKLTMASFSRSQELEADGIGVGISARAHFDPYGAARFLSAMERNAELKAGKTSVDPRAQDFLSSHPATPERVANAQNTARQYTSPEPNDRERDTYLAAIDNIVYGEDPSEGFVRGRRFLHPKLGFSFSAPENFTLDNTAQAVIGVREGGTQAMRFDVVRVPAEQSLGDYLNSGWMENVDKSSTEDVTINGFPAASAVAHGDQWQFKIYALRFGSDVYRFIFAAKQKTTESERNARETVGSFRRLTLDEIQAARPLRIRVINVQPGDTVESLSHRMAGVDRPAERFRILNGLDMHAQVKARDRVKIVVD
;
A
#
# COMPACT_ATOMS: atom_id res chain seq x y z
N MET A 1 -48.38 -33.04 43.92
CA MET A 1 -48.69 -32.02 44.92
C MET A 1 -48.54 -30.68 44.27
N SER A 2 -49.58 -30.18 43.91
CA SER A 2 -50.40 -28.97 44.24
C SER A 2 -49.83 -27.74 43.50
N ARG A 3 -50.57 -27.27 42.47
CA ARG A 3 -51.65 -26.23 42.51
C ARG A 3 -51.01 -24.83 42.65
N GLY A 4 -51.32 -23.82 41.94
CA GLY A 4 -52.45 -23.39 41.10
C GLY A 4 -52.20 -21.95 40.72
N LEU A 5 -52.75 -21.52 39.74
CA LEU A 5 -53.98 -20.81 39.37
C LEU A 5 -53.86 -19.30 39.27
N TRP A 6 -54.11 -18.81 38.04
CA TRP A 6 -55.08 -17.81 37.59
C TRP A 6 -54.89 -16.33 37.89
N GLY A 7 -55.10 -15.57 36.81
CA GLY A 7 -55.47 -14.15 36.87
C GLY A 7 -55.48 -13.51 35.48
N ALA A 8 -56.57 -13.74 34.75
CA ALA A 8 -56.99 -12.97 33.59
C ALA A 8 -57.70 -11.69 34.00
N TYR A 9 -57.71 -10.65 33.15
CA TYR A 9 -58.85 -9.75 32.87
C TYR A 9 -58.41 -8.68 31.88
N GLN A 10 -58.98 -8.70 30.66
CA GLN A 10 -59.97 -7.77 30.04
C GLN A 10 -59.34 -6.38 29.73
N GLY A 11 -59.33 -5.83 28.57
CA GLY A 11 -60.33 -5.79 27.51
C GLY A 11 -60.93 -4.38 27.45
N ALA A 12 -60.65 -3.60 26.39
CA ALA A 12 -61.59 -2.51 26.01
C ALA A 12 -61.30 -2.13 24.53
N THR A 13 -62.21 -2.47 23.71
CA THR A 13 -62.56 -2.04 22.36
C THR A 13 -63.04 -0.61 22.36
N VAL A 14 -62.62 0.25 21.47
CA VAL A 14 -63.38 1.45 21.08
C VAL A 14 -63.43 1.56 19.58
N LEU A 15 -64.67 1.57 19.09
CA LEU A 15 -65.16 1.65 17.71
C LEU A 15 -65.02 3.08 17.11
N LEU A 16 -64.69 3.13 15.85
CA LEU A 16 -65.33 3.74 14.65
C LEU A 16 -66.15 5.04 14.87
N VAL A 17 -65.74 6.10 14.17
CA VAL A 17 -66.67 7.08 13.59
C VAL A 17 -66.20 7.47 12.17
N CYS A 18 -66.98 7.02 11.19
CA CYS A 18 -67.03 7.57 9.83
C CYS A 18 -67.78 8.90 9.82
N ALA A 19 -67.30 9.90 9.15
CA ALA A 19 -68.17 11.02 8.66
C ALA A 19 -67.72 11.42 7.26
N THR A 20 -68.55 11.09 6.33
CA THR A 20 -68.63 11.55 4.92
C THR A 20 -68.99 13.02 4.83
N LEU A 21 -68.28 13.78 4.00
CA LEU A 21 -68.78 15.02 3.38
C LEU A 21 -68.30 15.06 1.94
N ALA A 22 -69.27 14.72 1.05
CA ALA A 22 -69.21 15.04 -0.36
C ALA A 22 -69.83 16.44 -0.56
N LEU A 23 -69.17 17.31 -1.28
CA LEU A 23 -69.86 18.37 -2.05
C LEU A 23 -69.00 18.80 -3.23
N ALA A 24 -69.65 18.85 -4.35
CA ALA A 24 -69.22 19.09 -5.71
C ALA A 24 -68.66 20.48 -5.94
N ALA A 25 -67.70 20.60 -6.84
CA ALA A 25 -67.52 21.73 -7.71
C ALA A 25 -66.99 21.20 -9.07
N CYS A 26 -67.91 21.33 -10.10
CA CYS A 26 -67.56 21.20 -11.50
C CYS A 26 -66.65 22.35 -11.90
N GLY A 27 -65.50 22.03 -12.54
CA GLY A 27 -64.60 23.02 -13.11
C GLY A 27 -63.64 22.34 -14.11
N ASP A 28 -63.90 22.56 -15.40
CA ASP A 28 -63.04 22.41 -16.56
C ASP A 28 -62.02 21.25 -16.66
N ILE A 29 -62.45 20.21 -17.36
CA ILE A 29 -61.56 19.19 -17.96
C ILE A 29 -61.22 19.64 -19.36
N SER A 30 -60.22 20.52 -19.49
CA SER A 30 -59.54 20.73 -20.76
C SER A 30 -58.16 21.41 -20.52
N ARG A 31 -57.12 20.61 -20.34
CA ARG A 31 -55.66 20.84 -20.57
C ARG A 31 -54.77 20.05 -19.63
N PHE A 32 -54.89 18.73 -19.65
CA PHE A 32 -53.74 17.91 -19.30
C PHE A 32 -53.15 17.33 -20.58
N GLN A 33 -52.30 18.13 -21.25
CA GLN A 33 -51.30 17.58 -22.14
C GLN A 33 -50.31 16.84 -21.28
N ALA A 34 -50.27 15.51 -21.41
CA ALA A 34 -49.23 14.67 -20.81
C ALA A 34 -47.88 15.17 -21.32
N ALA A 35 -47.10 15.78 -20.43
CA ALA A 35 -45.70 16.04 -20.69
C ALA A 35 -45.01 14.69 -20.88
N ALA A 36 -44.42 14.49 -22.05
CA ALA A 36 -43.57 13.32 -22.31
C ALA A 36 -42.50 13.25 -21.21
N PRO A 37 -42.15 12.03 -20.73
CA PRO A 37 -41.08 11.92 -19.77
C PRO A 37 -39.81 12.50 -20.36
N SER A 38 -39.32 13.60 -19.78
CA SER A 38 -38.01 14.16 -20.09
C SER A 38 -36.98 13.10 -19.88
N SER A 39 -36.25 12.72 -20.93
CA SER A 39 -35.06 11.86 -20.83
C SER A 39 -34.18 12.35 -19.70
N PRO A 40 -33.61 11.46 -18.88
CA PRO A 40 -32.74 11.89 -17.80
C PRO A 40 -31.57 12.69 -18.39
N SER A 41 -31.49 13.94 -17.98
CA SER A 41 -30.38 14.82 -18.31
C SER A 41 -29.07 14.12 -17.93
N SER A 42 -28.20 13.92 -18.90
CA SER A 42 -26.85 13.37 -18.71
C SER A 42 -25.88 14.36 -18.06
N ALA A 43 -26.38 15.25 -17.20
CA ALA A 43 -25.52 16.09 -16.39
C ALA A 43 -24.78 15.21 -15.40
N LYS A 44 -23.46 15.04 -15.59
CA LYS A 44 -22.60 14.39 -14.59
C LYS A 44 -22.84 15.08 -13.25
N PRO A 45 -23.08 14.33 -12.16
CA PRO A 45 -23.25 14.92 -10.84
C PRO A 45 -22.02 15.79 -10.52
N ASN A 46 -22.26 16.99 -9.99
CA ASN A 46 -21.20 17.91 -9.59
C ASN A 46 -20.51 17.31 -8.35
N ARG A 47 -19.49 16.49 -8.58
CA ARG A 47 -18.72 15.78 -7.54
C ARG A 47 -17.70 16.73 -6.94
N THR A 48 -17.73 16.90 -5.63
CA THR A 48 -16.84 17.81 -4.90
C THR A 48 -15.73 17.05 -4.22
N ILE A 49 -14.48 17.40 -4.52
CA ILE A 49 -13.28 16.97 -3.78
C ILE A 49 -12.98 18.06 -2.76
N ILE A 50 -12.72 17.67 -1.52
CA ILE A 50 -12.35 18.60 -0.48
C ILE A 50 -10.90 19.06 -0.74
N GLN A 51 -10.78 20.28 -1.28
CA GLN A 51 -9.49 20.94 -1.44
C GLN A 51 -9.24 21.84 -0.23
N SER A 52 -8.22 21.53 0.54
CA SER A 52 -7.73 22.34 1.63
C SER A 52 -6.20 22.30 1.65
N ALA A 53 -5.57 23.33 2.22
CA ALA A 53 -4.11 23.35 2.36
C ALA A 53 -3.58 22.14 3.16
N ALA A 54 -4.36 21.63 4.10
CA ALA A 54 -4.01 20.42 4.84
C ALA A 54 -4.07 19.16 3.96
N ALA A 55 -5.09 19.04 3.09
CA ALA A 55 -5.21 17.91 2.16
C ALA A 55 -4.09 17.94 1.10
N GLU A 56 -3.68 19.13 0.64
CA GLU A 56 -2.59 19.29 -0.30
C GLU A 56 -1.23 18.93 0.31
N LYS A 57 -0.97 19.40 1.53
CA LYS A 57 0.24 19.03 2.28
C LYS A 57 0.32 17.52 2.55
N GLU A 58 -0.81 16.88 2.86
CA GLU A 58 -0.86 15.43 3.04
C GLU A 58 -0.62 14.70 1.73
N HIS A 59 -1.17 15.19 0.62
CA HIS A 59 -0.90 14.66 -0.72
C HIS A 59 0.59 14.71 -1.06
N GLU A 60 1.26 15.85 -0.84
CA GLU A 60 2.70 16.00 -1.06
C GLU A 60 3.52 15.04 -0.19
N ARG A 61 3.13 14.88 1.08
CA ARG A 61 3.76 13.94 2.01
C ARG A 61 3.65 12.50 1.51
N ILE A 62 2.47 12.11 1.02
CA ILE A 62 2.23 10.79 0.45
C ILE A 62 3.09 10.59 -0.80
N LEU A 63 3.08 11.53 -1.74
CA LEU A 63 3.92 11.45 -2.94
C LEU A 63 5.40 11.24 -2.57
N THR A 64 5.91 12.04 -1.64
CA THR A 64 7.30 11.92 -1.17
C THR A 64 7.58 10.53 -0.56
N SER A 65 6.62 9.96 0.18
CA SER A 65 6.79 8.66 0.83
C SER A 65 6.77 7.47 -0.13
N TYR A 66 6.17 7.64 -1.32
CA TYR A 66 5.99 6.58 -2.31
C TYR A 66 6.76 6.80 -3.63
N GLY A 67 7.76 7.68 -3.64
CA GLY A 67 8.60 7.91 -4.83
C GLY A 67 7.94 8.76 -5.92
N GLY A 68 6.90 9.53 -5.56
CA GLY A 68 6.18 10.42 -6.48
C GLY A 68 4.97 9.79 -7.16
N ALA A 69 4.36 10.52 -8.07
CA ALA A 69 3.31 10.01 -8.94
C ALA A 69 3.93 9.25 -10.12
N TYR A 70 3.27 8.17 -10.54
CA TYR A 70 3.60 7.43 -11.75
C TYR A 70 2.75 7.95 -12.90
N ASP A 71 3.41 8.56 -13.89
CA ASP A 71 2.74 9.17 -15.05
C ASP A 71 2.55 8.12 -16.16
N ASP A 72 1.32 7.64 -16.30
CA ASP A 72 0.87 6.76 -17.38
C ASP A 72 -0.59 7.08 -17.70
N PRO A 73 -0.87 7.97 -18.67
CA PRO A 73 -2.22 8.42 -18.98
C PRO A 73 -3.18 7.30 -19.40
N LYS A 74 -2.67 6.23 -20.02
CA LYS A 74 -3.49 5.08 -20.42
C LYS A 74 -3.97 4.31 -19.20
N LEU A 75 -3.08 4.07 -18.25
CA LEU A 75 -3.37 3.37 -17.02
C LEU A 75 -4.24 4.22 -16.10
N GLU A 76 -3.95 5.51 -15.97
CA GLU A 76 -4.78 6.46 -15.23
C GLU A 76 -6.21 6.50 -15.77
N GLY A 77 -6.37 6.53 -17.10
CA GLY A 77 -7.68 6.48 -17.76
C GLY A 77 -8.47 5.20 -17.44
N LEU A 78 -7.82 4.03 -17.42
CA LEU A 78 -8.46 2.77 -17.03
C LEU A 78 -8.94 2.82 -15.57
N ILE A 79 -8.07 3.26 -14.65
CA ILE A 79 -8.38 3.29 -13.22
C ILE A 79 -9.48 4.31 -12.92
N THR A 80 -9.40 5.51 -13.51
CA THR A 80 -10.41 6.55 -13.35
C THR A 80 -11.77 6.06 -13.84
N LYS A 81 -11.84 5.42 -15.01
CA LYS A 81 -13.09 4.82 -15.54
C LYS A 81 -13.63 3.75 -14.59
N THR A 82 -12.76 2.93 -14.01
CA THR A 82 -13.15 1.91 -13.03
C THR A 82 -13.74 2.57 -11.78
N VAL A 83 -13.08 3.57 -11.22
CA VAL A 83 -13.56 4.34 -10.05
C VAL A 83 -14.88 5.04 -10.34
N ASP A 84 -15.04 5.66 -11.51
CA ASP A 84 -16.29 6.32 -11.88
C ASP A 84 -17.48 5.35 -11.89
N ARG A 85 -17.28 4.12 -12.38
CA ARG A 85 -18.29 3.04 -12.33
C ARG A 85 -18.62 2.62 -10.90
N LEU A 86 -17.59 2.46 -10.06
CA LEU A 86 -17.76 2.10 -8.64
C LEU A 86 -18.52 3.20 -7.89
N VAL A 87 -18.17 4.47 -8.10
CA VAL A 87 -18.85 5.61 -7.48
C VAL A 87 -20.33 5.65 -7.91
N ALA A 88 -20.61 5.47 -9.19
CA ALA A 88 -21.99 5.45 -9.70
C ALA A 88 -22.83 4.32 -9.10
N ALA A 89 -22.20 3.19 -8.74
CA ALA A 89 -22.84 2.02 -8.14
C ALA A 89 -22.83 2.03 -6.60
N SER A 90 -22.18 3.02 -5.96
CA SER A 90 -22.10 3.16 -4.52
C SER A 90 -23.34 3.86 -3.93
N ASP A 91 -23.45 3.85 -2.60
CA ASP A 91 -24.51 4.55 -1.89
C ASP A 91 -24.27 6.08 -1.81
N ARG A 92 -23.12 6.55 -2.30
CA ARG A 92 -22.75 7.97 -2.39
C ARG A 92 -22.23 8.33 -3.78
N PRO A 93 -23.11 8.35 -4.79
CA PRO A 93 -22.73 8.68 -6.18
C PRO A 93 -22.30 10.15 -6.37
N ASP A 94 -22.58 10.99 -5.38
CA ASP A 94 -22.12 12.38 -5.26
C ASP A 94 -20.65 12.52 -4.81
N GLN A 95 -20.08 11.49 -4.20
CA GLN A 95 -18.69 11.51 -3.75
C GLN A 95 -17.73 11.51 -4.94
N ALA A 96 -16.82 12.49 -4.97
CA ALA A 96 -15.75 12.50 -5.95
C ALA A 96 -14.51 11.78 -5.42
N TYR A 97 -13.80 11.09 -6.33
CA TYR A 97 -12.47 10.56 -6.05
C TYR A 97 -11.48 11.02 -7.11
N LYS A 98 -10.32 11.52 -6.65
CA LYS A 98 -9.17 11.78 -7.51
C LYS A 98 -8.18 10.65 -7.36
N VAL A 99 -7.95 9.91 -8.44
CA VAL A 99 -7.00 8.82 -8.48
C VAL A 99 -5.58 9.37 -8.66
N THR A 100 -4.63 8.80 -7.91
CA THR A 100 -3.20 9.01 -8.11
C THR A 100 -2.51 7.66 -8.11
N ILE A 101 -1.79 7.34 -9.19
CA ILE A 101 -0.93 6.16 -9.25
C ILE A 101 0.40 6.53 -8.59
N LEU A 102 0.78 5.77 -7.55
CA LEU A 102 2.03 5.98 -6.83
C LEU A 102 3.17 5.19 -7.47
N ASN A 103 4.33 5.84 -7.61
CA ASN A 103 5.54 5.26 -8.22
C ASN A 103 6.27 4.31 -7.26
N SER A 104 5.57 3.34 -6.71
CA SER A 104 6.10 2.36 -5.76
C SER A 104 5.86 0.93 -6.21
N GLY A 105 6.86 0.07 -6.02
CA GLY A 105 6.76 -1.38 -6.21
C GLY A 105 6.08 -2.12 -5.04
N ALA A 106 5.78 -1.44 -3.92
CA ALA A 106 4.98 -2.00 -2.83
C ALA A 106 3.57 -2.32 -3.31
N VAL A 107 2.93 -3.33 -2.75
CA VAL A 107 1.51 -3.66 -3.03
C VAL A 107 0.67 -2.86 -2.05
N ASN A 108 0.11 -1.73 -2.48
CA ASN A 108 -0.71 -0.88 -1.61
C ASN A 108 -1.77 -0.07 -2.38
N ALA A 109 -2.89 0.23 -1.70
CA ALA A 109 -3.88 1.22 -2.08
C ALA A 109 -4.51 1.80 -0.81
N PHE A 110 -5.01 3.01 -0.87
CA PHE A 110 -5.76 3.63 0.22
C PHE A 110 -6.55 4.84 -0.26
N ALA A 111 -7.65 5.14 0.42
CA ALA A 111 -8.45 6.32 0.17
C ALA A 111 -8.48 7.25 1.39
N LEU A 112 -8.43 8.56 1.14
CA LEU A 112 -8.61 9.57 2.18
C LEU A 112 -10.08 10.05 2.20
N PRO A 113 -10.60 10.43 3.36
CA PRO A 113 -11.94 11.01 3.48
C PRO A 113 -12.16 12.26 2.61
N THR A 114 -11.07 12.92 2.20
CA THR A 114 -11.07 14.08 1.30
C THR A 114 -11.40 13.75 -0.15
N GLY A 115 -11.46 12.45 -0.52
CA GLY A 115 -11.69 12.00 -1.89
C GLY A 115 -10.41 11.77 -2.71
N GLN A 116 -9.24 11.74 -2.08
CA GLN A 116 -8.02 11.27 -2.72
C GLN A 116 -7.96 9.74 -2.63
N LEU A 117 -7.71 9.07 -3.75
CA LEU A 117 -7.55 7.61 -3.83
C LEU A 117 -6.21 7.29 -4.47
N TYR A 118 -5.40 6.51 -3.77
CA TYR A 118 -4.05 6.16 -4.16
C TYR A 118 -3.96 4.67 -4.46
N VAL A 119 -3.19 4.33 -5.48
CA VAL A 119 -2.88 2.94 -5.83
C VAL A 119 -1.45 2.85 -6.34
N THR A 120 -0.69 1.88 -5.88
CA THR A 120 0.71 1.70 -6.27
C THR A 120 0.85 0.87 -7.55
N ARG A 121 1.95 1.08 -8.28
CA ARG A 121 2.33 0.22 -9.42
C ARG A 121 2.41 -1.26 -9.03
N GLY A 122 2.92 -1.53 -7.82
CA GLY A 122 3.07 -2.90 -7.33
C GLY A 122 1.73 -3.62 -7.19
N LEU A 123 0.69 -2.93 -6.69
CA LEU A 123 -0.67 -3.47 -6.62
C LEU A 123 -1.24 -3.72 -8.03
N ILE A 124 -1.10 -2.74 -8.91
CA ILE A 124 -1.58 -2.84 -10.29
C ILE A 124 -0.86 -4.00 -11.02
N ALA A 125 0.44 -4.17 -10.83
CA ALA A 125 1.18 -5.29 -11.44
C ALA A 125 0.73 -6.66 -10.89
N LEU A 126 0.33 -6.74 -9.62
CA LEU A 126 -0.13 -7.97 -8.98
C LEU A 126 -1.52 -8.37 -9.48
N ALA A 127 -2.48 -7.44 -9.55
CA ALA A 127 -3.83 -7.72 -10.01
C ALA A 127 -3.85 -8.34 -11.42
N SER A 128 -4.76 -9.26 -11.68
CA SER A 128 -4.82 -10.07 -12.90
C SER A 128 -5.89 -9.62 -13.88
N ASP A 129 -6.84 -8.80 -13.43
CA ASP A 129 -7.94 -8.27 -14.23
C ASP A 129 -8.55 -7.00 -13.58
N THR A 130 -9.45 -6.33 -14.31
CA THR A 130 -10.11 -5.12 -13.80
C THR A 130 -11.01 -5.42 -12.59
N SER A 131 -11.57 -6.62 -12.48
CA SER A 131 -12.42 -6.98 -11.34
C SER A 131 -11.63 -7.17 -10.05
N GLU A 132 -10.39 -7.66 -10.12
CA GLU A 132 -9.50 -7.71 -8.96
C GLU A 132 -9.09 -6.28 -8.53
N LEU A 133 -8.73 -5.41 -9.48
CA LEU A 133 -8.44 -4.01 -9.18
C LEU A 133 -9.68 -3.30 -8.60
N SER A 134 -10.86 -3.47 -9.20
CA SER A 134 -12.11 -2.86 -8.74
C SER A 134 -12.45 -3.26 -7.31
N SER A 135 -12.17 -4.52 -6.93
CA SER A 135 -12.44 -5.02 -5.59
C SER A 135 -11.62 -4.30 -4.51
N VAL A 136 -10.35 -3.99 -4.80
CA VAL A 136 -9.50 -3.22 -3.87
C VAL A 136 -9.97 -1.77 -3.80
N LEU A 137 -10.22 -1.14 -4.95
CA LEU A 137 -10.66 0.25 -4.99
C LEU A 137 -12.00 0.44 -4.29
N SER A 138 -12.95 -0.49 -4.47
CA SER A 138 -14.25 -0.46 -3.76
C SER A 138 -14.11 -0.77 -2.27
N HIS A 139 -13.16 -1.59 -1.85
CA HIS A 139 -12.82 -1.82 -0.45
C HIS A 139 -12.32 -0.53 0.21
N GLU A 140 -11.41 0.21 -0.44
CA GLU A 140 -10.94 1.51 0.05
C GLU A 140 -12.06 2.55 0.11
N MET A 141 -12.92 2.57 -0.90
CA MET A 141 -14.11 3.42 -0.87
C MET A 141 -15.06 3.04 0.27
N ALA A 142 -15.21 1.75 0.58
CA ALA A 142 -16.03 1.27 1.69
C ALA A 142 -15.50 1.78 3.04
N HIS A 143 -14.20 1.81 3.27
CA HIS A 143 -13.61 2.42 4.47
C HIS A 143 -13.97 3.90 4.63
N VAL A 144 -14.02 4.64 3.53
CA VAL A 144 -14.44 6.05 3.53
C VAL A 144 -15.95 6.18 3.81
N LEU A 145 -16.77 5.36 3.16
CA LEU A 145 -18.23 5.36 3.32
C LEU A 145 -18.65 5.00 4.76
N ALA A 146 -18.03 3.99 5.34
CA ALA A 146 -18.24 3.55 6.72
C ALA A 146 -17.53 4.43 7.77
N LYS A 147 -16.74 5.44 7.33
CA LYS A 147 -16.00 6.38 8.20
C LYS A 147 -15.03 5.68 9.15
N HIS A 148 -14.42 4.57 8.74
CA HIS A 148 -13.57 3.76 9.59
C HIS A 148 -12.34 4.54 10.09
N ALA A 149 -11.79 5.46 9.30
CA ALA A 149 -10.67 6.33 9.73
C ALA A 149 -11.06 7.24 10.90
N ALA A 150 -12.26 7.84 10.88
CA ALA A 150 -12.75 8.69 11.96
C ALA A 150 -13.02 7.88 13.26
N ILE A 151 -13.60 6.70 13.12
CA ILE A 151 -13.83 5.78 14.27
C ILE A 151 -12.49 5.41 14.91
N ARG A 152 -11.49 5.07 14.08
CA ARG A 152 -10.13 4.74 14.56
C ARG A 152 -9.46 5.92 15.25
N GLU A 153 -9.60 7.13 14.72
CA GLU A 153 -9.07 8.34 15.33
C GLU A 153 -9.71 8.64 16.70
N ASP A 154 -11.03 8.43 16.84
CA ASP A 154 -11.73 8.56 18.11
C ASP A 154 -11.27 7.51 19.13
N GLN A 155 -11.13 6.26 18.72
CA GLN A 155 -10.60 5.20 19.57
C GLN A 155 -9.16 5.51 20.03
N ALA A 156 -8.33 6.10 19.12
CA ALA A 156 -7.00 6.55 19.42
C ALA A 156 -6.96 7.64 20.51
N ARG A 157 -7.84 8.64 20.37
CA ARG A 157 -7.97 9.71 21.35
C ARG A 157 -8.38 9.16 22.72
N GLN A 158 -9.36 8.25 22.75
CA GLN A 158 -9.79 7.59 23.99
C GLN A 158 -8.66 6.77 24.63
N ALA A 159 -7.95 5.98 23.84
CA ALA A 159 -6.81 5.19 24.32
C ALA A 159 -5.67 6.07 24.85
N ALA A 160 -5.39 7.21 24.21
CA ALA A 160 -4.39 8.17 24.69
C ALA A 160 -4.77 8.78 26.04
N VAL A 161 -6.05 9.09 26.26
CA VAL A 161 -6.55 9.56 27.57
C VAL A 161 -6.37 8.49 28.63
N VAL A 162 -6.76 7.24 28.34
CA VAL A 162 -6.60 6.11 29.27
C VAL A 162 -5.13 5.89 29.61
N THR A 163 -4.26 5.89 28.59
CA THR A 163 -2.81 5.74 28.77
C THR A 163 -2.23 6.84 29.66
N ARG A 164 -2.65 8.10 29.44
CA ARG A 164 -2.20 9.24 30.26
C ARG A 164 -2.63 9.07 31.72
N VAL A 165 -3.89 8.70 31.96
CA VAL A 165 -4.39 8.44 33.32
C VAL A 165 -3.61 7.31 34.00
N VAL A 166 -3.36 6.20 33.29
CA VAL A 166 -2.58 5.06 33.83
C VAL A 166 -1.13 5.46 34.12
N THR A 167 -0.51 6.27 33.27
CA THR A 167 0.86 6.79 33.48
C THR A 167 0.93 7.73 34.68
N ASP A 168 -0.06 8.64 34.82
CA ASP A 168 -0.13 9.62 35.92
C ASP A 168 -0.44 8.96 37.27
N MET A 169 -1.05 7.76 37.29
CA MET A 169 -1.34 7.01 38.52
C MET A 169 -0.17 6.19 39.08
N GLY A 170 1.02 6.25 38.46
CA GLY A 170 2.26 5.63 38.97
C GLY A 170 2.22 4.09 38.99
N THR A 171 1.50 3.47 38.07
CA THR A 171 1.44 2.01 37.90
C THR A 171 2.75 1.49 37.33
N ASP A 172 3.00 0.19 37.52
CA ASP A 172 4.17 -0.59 37.09
C ASP A 172 4.61 -0.20 35.66
N PRO A 173 5.91 0.13 35.44
CA PRO A 173 6.47 0.48 34.14
C PRO A 173 6.21 -0.57 33.06
N ASP A 174 6.20 -1.86 33.41
CA ASP A 174 5.97 -2.97 32.47
C ASP A 174 4.51 -3.01 31.98
N LEU A 175 3.55 -2.71 32.84
CA LEU A 175 2.15 -2.60 32.48
C LEU A 175 1.89 -1.38 31.59
N THR A 176 2.58 -0.28 31.83
CA THR A 176 2.52 0.93 31.01
C THR A 176 3.11 0.70 29.62
N ALA A 177 4.27 0.02 29.54
CA ALA A 177 4.91 -0.35 28.29
C ALA A 177 4.04 -1.31 27.45
N LEU A 178 3.40 -2.29 28.11
CA LEU A 178 2.48 -3.24 27.47
C LEU A 178 1.23 -2.55 26.94
N ALA A 179 0.64 -1.60 27.69
CA ALA A 179 -0.52 -0.83 27.28
C ALA A 179 -0.20 0.07 26.07
N LEU A 180 0.96 0.73 26.07
CA LEU A 180 1.46 1.53 24.96
C LEU A 180 1.72 0.69 23.69
N ALA A 181 2.34 -0.49 23.85
CA ALA A 181 2.58 -1.41 22.75
C ALA A 181 1.26 -1.93 22.15
N LYS A 182 0.30 -2.31 22.99
CA LYS A 182 -1.04 -2.75 22.58
C LYS A 182 -1.79 -1.63 21.85
N THR A 183 -1.74 -0.41 22.36
CA THR A 183 -2.36 0.76 21.71
C THR A 183 -1.75 1.03 20.33
N LYS A 184 -0.42 0.99 20.20
CA LYS A 184 0.26 1.16 18.91
C LYS A 184 -0.11 0.07 17.90
N LEU A 185 -0.20 -1.19 18.32
CA LEU A 185 -0.62 -2.30 17.46
C LEU A 185 -2.07 -2.15 16.99
N THR A 186 -2.99 -1.81 17.90
CA THR A 186 -4.41 -1.60 17.57
C THR A 186 -4.62 -0.43 16.62
N MET A 187 -3.69 0.54 16.61
CA MET A 187 -3.76 1.72 15.76
C MET A 187 -3.10 1.55 14.39
N ALA A 188 -2.27 0.52 14.22
CA ALA A 188 -1.56 0.29 12.96
C ALA A 188 -2.46 -0.30 11.86
N SER A 189 -3.53 -1.04 12.23
CA SER A 189 -4.44 -1.69 11.29
C SER A 189 -5.91 -1.42 11.63
N PHE A 190 -6.79 -1.63 10.66
CA PHE A 190 -8.23 -1.65 10.92
C PHE A 190 -8.62 -2.89 11.75
N SER A 191 -9.71 -2.79 12.50
CA SER A 191 -10.22 -3.95 13.25
C SER A 191 -10.76 -5.02 12.29
N ARG A 192 -10.75 -6.29 12.72
CA ARG A 192 -11.31 -7.40 11.94
C ARG A 192 -12.76 -7.15 11.49
N SER A 193 -13.58 -6.54 12.34
CA SER A 193 -14.97 -6.21 11.98
C SER A 193 -15.06 -5.13 10.91
N GLN A 194 -14.19 -4.11 10.96
CA GLN A 194 -14.12 -3.07 9.93
C GLN A 194 -13.65 -3.63 8.60
N GLU A 195 -12.70 -4.57 8.59
CA GLU A 195 -12.25 -5.25 7.38
C GLU A 195 -13.38 -6.08 6.74
N LEU A 196 -14.11 -6.87 7.54
CA LEU A 196 -15.22 -7.68 7.05
C LEU A 196 -16.39 -6.81 6.53
N GLU A 197 -16.65 -5.68 7.19
CA GLU A 197 -17.65 -4.69 6.74
C GLU A 197 -17.22 -4.05 5.42
N ALA A 198 -15.96 -3.62 5.30
CA ALA A 198 -15.42 -3.05 4.08
C ALA A 198 -15.41 -4.06 2.92
N ASP A 199 -15.07 -5.32 3.18
CA ASP A 199 -15.15 -6.40 2.19
C ASP A 199 -16.60 -6.59 1.69
N GLY A 200 -17.57 -6.63 2.60
CA GLY A 200 -18.97 -6.80 2.24
C GLY A 200 -19.51 -5.64 1.39
N ILE A 201 -19.27 -4.41 1.81
CA ILE A 201 -19.67 -3.20 1.08
C ILE A 201 -18.94 -3.15 -0.27
N GLY A 202 -17.63 -3.39 -0.29
CA GLY A 202 -16.80 -3.33 -1.49
C GLY A 202 -17.22 -4.34 -2.56
N VAL A 203 -17.46 -5.62 -2.16
CA VAL A 203 -17.98 -6.66 -3.08
C VAL A 203 -19.34 -6.25 -3.65
N GLY A 204 -20.22 -5.68 -2.82
CA GLY A 204 -21.54 -5.21 -3.26
C GLY A 204 -21.45 -4.06 -4.28
N ILE A 205 -20.58 -3.07 -4.04
CA ILE A 205 -20.34 -1.96 -4.97
C ILE A 205 -19.78 -2.50 -6.28
N SER A 206 -18.76 -3.36 -6.22
CA SER A 206 -18.10 -3.94 -7.39
C SER A 206 -19.09 -4.73 -8.26
N ALA A 207 -19.94 -5.54 -7.62
CA ALA A 207 -20.98 -6.31 -8.31
C ALA A 207 -22.04 -5.42 -8.99
N ARG A 208 -22.54 -4.38 -8.30
CA ARG A 208 -23.48 -3.40 -8.89
C ARG A 208 -22.85 -2.60 -10.02
N ALA A 209 -21.53 -2.40 -10.00
CA ALA A 209 -20.77 -1.80 -11.10
C ALA A 209 -20.47 -2.78 -12.25
N HIS A 210 -21.08 -3.98 -12.24
CA HIS A 210 -20.92 -5.04 -13.23
C HIS A 210 -19.50 -5.62 -13.36
N PHE A 211 -18.72 -5.61 -12.26
CA PHE A 211 -17.49 -6.37 -12.15
C PHE A 211 -17.75 -7.75 -11.55
N ASP A 212 -16.88 -8.72 -11.83
CA ASP A 212 -16.97 -10.06 -11.24
C ASP A 212 -16.77 -9.98 -9.71
N PRO A 213 -17.81 -10.28 -8.89
CA PRO A 213 -17.76 -10.15 -7.43
C PRO A 213 -16.71 -11.06 -6.77
N TYR A 214 -16.27 -12.13 -7.46
CA TYR A 214 -15.19 -13.00 -6.97
C TYR A 214 -13.79 -12.36 -7.10
N GLY A 215 -13.67 -11.17 -7.68
CA GLY A 215 -12.41 -10.42 -7.77
C GLY A 215 -11.75 -10.21 -6.40
N ALA A 216 -12.55 -9.90 -5.36
CA ALA A 216 -12.06 -9.71 -4.00
C ALA A 216 -11.37 -10.96 -3.44
N ALA A 217 -12.02 -12.12 -3.52
CA ALA A 217 -11.45 -13.37 -3.01
C ALA A 217 -10.18 -13.78 -3.77
N ARG A 218 -10.16 -13.60 -5.11
CA ARG A 218 -8.97 -13.88 -5.92
C ARG A 218 -7.80 -12.97 -5.54
N PHE A 219 -8.06 -11.67 -5.39
CA PHE A 219 -6.99 -10.72 -5.07
C PHE A 219 -6.46 -10.90 -3.65
N LEU A 220 -7.32 -11.13 -2.63
CA LEU A 220 -6.90 -11.47 -1.27
C LEU A 220 -5.96 -12.70 -1.26
N SER A 221 -6.33 -13.76 -1.99
CA SER A 221 -5.47 -14.95 -2.11
C SER A 221 -4.16 -14.67 -2.86
N ALA A 222 -4.16 -13.79 -3.86
CA ALA A 222 -2.95 -13.39 -4.57
C ALA A 222 -2.01 -12.57 -3.66
N MET A 223 -2.56 -11.68 -2.84
CA MET A 223 -1.79 -10.90 -1.86
C MET A 223 -1.17 -11.80 -0.79
N GLU A 224 -1.92 -12.75 -0.23
CA GLU A 224 -1.42 -13.71 0.74
C GLU A 224 -0.22 -14.50 0.18
N ARG A 225 -0.37 -15.11 -0.99
CA ARG A 225 0.72 -15.85 -1.66
C ARG A 225 1.92 -14.95 -1.99
N ASN A 226 1.68 -13.69 -2.37
CA ASN A 226 2.77 -12.74 -2.62
C ASN A 226 3.52 -12.36 -1.31
N ALA A 227 2.80 -12.24 -0.20
CA ALA A 227 3.40 -12.01 1.12
C ALA A 227 4.23 -13.22 1.58
N GLU A 228 3.71 -14.43 1.45
CA GLU A 228 4.44 -15.67 1.74
C GLU A 228 5.72 -15.79 0.90
N LEU A 229 5.63 -15.45 -0.39
CA LEU A 229 6.79 -15.42 -1.29
C LEU A 229 7.86 -14.42 -0.82
N LYS A 230 7.45 -13.29 -0.21
CA LYS A 230 8.35 -12.28 0.37
C LYS A 230 8.88 -12.66 1.76
N ALA A 231 8.08 -13.33 2.59
CA ALA A 231 8.42 -13.66 3.98
C ALA A 231 9.65 -14.58 4.11
N GLY A 232 10.03 -15.30 3.07
CA GLY A 232 11.29 -16.05 3.00
C GLY A 232 12.54 -15.15 2.89
N LYS A 233 12.39 -13.83 2.78
CA LYS A 233 13.49 -12.84 2.83
C LYS A 233 13.53 -12.20 4.21
N THR A 234 14.70 -12.19 4.81
CA THR A 234 14.96 -11.80 6.23
C THR A 234 14.77 -10.31 6.53
N SER A 235 14.40 -9.47 5.56
CA SER A 235 14.16 -8.05 5.75
C SER A 235 12.75 -7.66 5.37
N VAL A 236 11.87 -7.70 6.35
CA VAL A 236 10.62 -6.94 6.26
C VAL A 236 10.89 -5.61 6.94
N ASP A 237 10.96 -4.51 6.18
CA ASP A 237 10.91 -3.18 6.78
C ASP A 237 9.54 -3.04 7.47
N PRO A 238 9.50 -2.90 8.82
CA PRO A 238 8.24 -2.69 9.54
C PRO A 238 7.55 -1.39 9.13
N ARG A 239 8.24 -0.53 8.35
CA ARG A 239 7.72 0.73 7.80
C ARG A 239 7.35 0.60 6.33
N ALA A 240 7.62 -0.53 5.67
CA ALA A 240 7.10 -0.79 4.34
C ALA A 240 5.57 -0.80 4.45
N GLN A 241 4.96 0.25 3.91
CA GLN A 241 3.50 0.41 3.91
C GLN A 241 2.94 -0.55 2.85
N ASP A 242 2.93 -1.85 3.16
CA ASP A 242 2.26 -2.88 2.39
C ASP A 242 0.80 -2.93 2.80
N PHE A 243 -0.11 -3.18 1.87
CA PHE A 243 -1.55 -3.30 2.09
C PHE A 243 -1.88 -4.23 3.25
N LEU A 244 -1.22 -5.37 3.34
CA LEU A 244 -1.45 -6.36 4.39
C LEU A 244 -1.06 -5.91 5.80
N SER A 245 -0.23 -4.88 5.94
CA SER A 245 0.11 -4.33 7.26
C SER A 245 -1.04 -3.52 7.87
N SER A 246 -1.87 -2.88 7.04
CA SER A 246 -3.07 -2.15 7.47
C SER A 246 -4.36 -2.96 7.28
N HIS A 247 -4.38 -3.91 6.33
CA HIS A 247 -5.53 -4.76 5.94
C HIS A 247 -5.12 -6.24 5.91
N PRO A 248 -4.96 -6.91 7.05
CA PRO A 248 -4.49 -8.29 7.07
C PRO A 248 -5.36 -9.22 6.24
N ALA A 249 -4.76 -9.96 5.29
CA ALA A 249 -5.46 -11.04 4.61
C ALA A 249 -5.58 -12.22 5.58
N THR A 250 -6.79 -12.68 5.78
CA THR A 250 -7.06 -13.86 6.59
C THR A 250 -7.90 -14.84 5.80
N PRO A 251 -7.77 -16.16 6.04
CA PRO A 251 -8.62 -17.17 5.39
C PRO A 251 -10.13 -16.86 5.57
N GLU A 252 -10.49 -16.25 6.68
CA GLU A 252 -11.87 -15.81 6.94
C GLU A 252 -12.30 -14.70 5.98
N ARG A 253 -11.47 -13.70 5.69
CA ARG A 253 -11.79 -12.64 4.72
C ARG A 253 -12.00 -13.23 3.32
N VAL A 254 -11.13 -14.14 2.90
CA VAL A 254 -11.27 -14.85 1.61
C VAL A 254 -12.61 -15.62 1.57
N ALA A 255 -12.93 -16.39 2.61
CA ALA A 255 -14.18 -17.13 2.68
C ALA A 255 -15.42 -16.22 2.72
N ASN A 256 -15.34 -15.12 3.46
CA ASN A 256 -16.41 -14.13 3.54
C ASN A 256 -16.63 -13.43 2.19
N ALA A 257 -15.56 -13.02 1.50
CA ALA A 257 -15.63 -12.44 0.17
C ALA A 257 -16.27 -13.41 -0.84
N GLN A 258 -15.93 -14.70 -0.79
CA GLN A 258 -16.58 -15.73 -1.62
C GLN A 258 -18.06 -15.89 -1.29
N ASN A 259 -18.44 -15.92 -0.03
CA ASN A 259 -19.83 -16.05 0.40
C ASN A 259 -20.67 -14.83 -0.01
N THR A 260 -20.12 -13.62 0.15
CA THR A 260 -20.76 -12.39 -0.30
C THR A 260 -20.88 -12.36 -1.82
N ALA A 261 -19.85 -12.77 -2.56
CA ALA A 261 -19.89 -12.82 -4.02
C ALA A 261 -20.99 -13.72 -4.55
N ARG A 262 -21.28 -14.86 -3.89
CA ARG A 262 -22.40 -15.78 -4.27
C ARG A 262 -23.77 -15.10 -4.27
N GLN A 263 -23.96 -14.08 -3.42
CA GLN A 263 -25.24 -13.35 -3.34
C GLN A 263 -25.49 -12.44 -4.55
N TYR A 264 -24.41 -12.10 -5.27
CA TYR A 264 -24.43 -11.25 -6.45
C TYR A 264 -24.19 -12.00 -7.78
N THR A 265 -24.16 -13.34 -7.74
CA THR A 265 -23.92 -14.13 -8.96
C THR A 265 -25.12 -14.00 -9.90
N SER A 266 -24.88 -13.51 -11.10
CA SER A 266 -25.84 -13.43 -12.19
C SER A 266 -25.77 -14.68 -13.08
N PRO A 267 -26.86 -15.08 -13.77
CA PRO A 267 -26.80 -16.10 -14.83
C PRO A 267 -25.83 -15.74 -15.96
N GLU A 268 -25.67 -14.45 -16.25
CA GLU A 268 -24.65 -13.97 -17.17
C GLU A 268 -23.37 -13.67 -16.36
N PRO A 269 -22.22 -14.26 -16.77
CA PRO A 269 -20.97 -14.01 -16.07
C PRO A 269 -20.58 -12.52 -16.23
N ASN A 270 -20.34 -11.85 -15.12
CA ASN A 270 -19.78 -10.50 -15.13
C ASN A 270 -18.40 -10.53 -15.79
N ASP A 271 -18.13 -9.55 -16.65
CA ASP A 271 -16.86 -9.47 -17.36
C ASP A 271 -15.73 -9.11 -16.40
N ARG A 272 -14.65 -9.85 -16.47
CA ARG A 272 -13.40 -9.54 -15.76
C ARG A 272 -12.62 -8.43 -16.42
N GLU A 273 -12.93 -8.10 -17.67
CA GLU A 273 -12.20 -7.14 -18.52
C GLU A 273 -10.68 -7.42 -18.53
N ARG A 274 -10.30 -8.70 -18.47
CA ARG A 274 -8.91 -9.12 -18.36
C ARG A 274 -8.04 -8.64 -19.52
N ASP A 275 -8.54 -8.73 -20.74
CA ASP A 275 -7.77 -8.34 -21.93
C ASP A 275 -7.51 -6.84 -21.99
N THR A 276 -8.51 -6.03 -21.60
CA THR A 276 -8.38 -4.58 -21.49
C THR A 276 -7.37 -4.23 -20.41
N TYR A 277 -7.44 -4.90 -19.27
CA TYR A 277 -6.51 -4.72 -18.16
C TYR A 277 -5.08 -5.05 -18.56
N LEU A 278 -4.84 -6.25 -19.09
CA LEU A 278 -3.52 -6.69 -19.52
C LEU A 278 -2.92 -5.76 -20.59
N ALA A 279 -3.76 -5.26 -21.52
CA ALA A 279 -3.30 -4.29 -22.49
C ALA A 279 -2.91 -2.94 -21.86
N ALA A 280 -3.55 -2.53 -20.77
CA ALA A 280 -3.22 -1.28 -20.08
C ALA A 280 -1.94 -1.37 -19.27
N ILE A 281 -1.66 -2.52 -18.64
CA ILE A 281 -0.48 -2.71 -17.78
C ILE A 281 0.76 -3.21 -18.54
N ASP A 282 0.66 -3.50 -19.85
CA ASP A 282 1.82 -3.91 -20.64
C ASP A 282 2.87 -2.80 -20.63
N ASN A 283 4.09 -3.13 -20.26
CA ASN A 283 5.23 -2.23 -20.10
C ASN A 283 5.27 -1.38 -18.80
N ILE A 284 4.35 -1.60 -17.84
CA ILE A 284 4.45 -0.94 -16.52
C ILE A 284 5.77 -1.33 -15.83
N VAL A 285 6.41 -0.38 -15.16
CA VAL A 285 7.62 -0.66 -14.36
C VAL A 285 7.27 -1.60 -13.21
N TYR A 286 8.04 -2.68 -13.05
CA TYR A 286 7.88 -3.68 -12.01
C TYR A 286 8.96 -3.55 -10.94
N GLY A 287 8.55 -3.50 -9.67
CA GLY A 287 9.48 -3.34 -8.55
C GLY A 287 10.08 -1.94 -8.47
N GLU A 288 11.40 -1.84 -8.42
CA GLU A 288 12.14 -0.61 -8.23
C GLU A 288 12.13 0.31 -9.45
N ASP A 289 12.21 1.62 -9.21
CA ASP A 289 12.25 2.65 -10.25
C ASP A 289 13.68 3.25 -10.38
N PRO A 290 14.15 3.61 -11.59
CA PRO A 290 15.45 4.24 -11.76
C PRO A 290 15.66 5.53 -10.95
N SER A 291 14.58 6.23 -10.60
CA SER A 291 14.66 7.46 -9.81
C SER A 291 15.00 7.20 -8.33
N GLU A 292 14.75 5.99 -7.86
CA GLU A 292 15.01 5.55 -6.49
C GLU A 292 16.25 4.64 -6.38
N GLY A 293 16.81 4.24 -7.53
CA GLY A 293 17.91 3.27 -7.61
C GLY A 293 17.45 1.82 -7.57
N PHE A 294 18.41 0.91 -7.63
CA PHE A 294 18.16 -0.54 -7.71
C PHE A 294 19.01 -1.32 -6.72
N VAL A 295 18.42 -2.35 -6.12
CA VAL A 295 19.15 -3.40 -5.40
C VAL A 295 19.37 -4.60 -6.32
N ARG A 296 20.62 -5.04 -6.44
CA ARG A 296 21.03 -6.24 -7.18
C ARG A 296 21.90 -7.10 -6.27
N GLY A 297 21.28 -8.07 -5.61
CA GLY A 297 21.93 -8.81 -4.53
C GLY A 297 22.28 -7.87 -3.36
N ARG A 298 23.57 -7.80 -3.01
CA ARG A 298 24.06 -6.88 -1.98
C ARG A 298 24.52 -5.52 -2.50
N ARG A 299 24.41 -5.26 -3.81
CA ARG A 299 24.82 -4.01 -4.44
C ARG A 299 23.62 -3.09 -4.64
N PHE A 300 23.74 -1.85 -4.17
CA PHE A 300 22.86 -0.75 -4.53
C PHE A 300 23.51 0.07 -5.63
N LEU A 301 22.72 0.43 -6.64
CA LEU A 301 23.14 1.32 -7.73
C LEU A 301 22.02 2.32 -8.03
N HIS A 302 22.43 3.58 -8.22
CA HIS A 302 21.50 4.66 -8.52
C HIS A 302 21.88 5.30 -9.87
N PRO A 303 21.31 4.82 -10.99
CA PRO A 303 21.69 5.25 -12.33
C PRO A 303 21.52 6.75 -12.57
N LYS A 304 20.41 7.32 -12.07
CA LYS A 304 20.11 8.75 -12.23
C LYS A 304 21.10 9.65 -11.49
N LEU A 305 21.58 9.26 -10.32
CA LEU A 305 22.56 10.02 -9.54
C LEU A 305 24.00 9.57 -9.83
N GLY A 306 24.19 8.45 -10.52
CA GLY A 306 25.49 8.01 -11.04
C GLY A 306 26.42 7.41 -9.99
N PHE A 307 25.93 6.72 -8.96
CA PHE A 307 26.76 6.07 -7.95
C PHE A 307 26.28 4.65 -7.58
N SER A 308 27.17 3.90 -6.96
CA SER A 308 26.84 2.60 -6.37
C SER A 308 27.67 2.34 -5.12
N PHE A 309 27.16 1.41 -4.28
CA PHE A 309 27.91 0.80 -3.18
C PHE A 309 27.48 -0.66 -2.99
N SER A 310 28.22 -1.42 -2.19
CA SER A 310 27.90 -2.81 -1.85
C SER A 310 27.74 -2.95 -0.33
N ALA A 311 26.62 -3.50 0.10
CA ALA A 311 26.42 -3.88 1.50
C ALA A 311 27.35 -5.03 1.91
N PRO A 312 27.56 -5.25 3.21
CA PRO A 312 28.37 -6.37 3.68
C PRO A 312 27.76 -7.72 3.27
N GLU A 313 28.53 -8.78 3.37
CA GLU A 313 28.00 -10.14 3.20
C GLU A 313 26.93 -10.46 4.25
N ASN A 314 25.96 -11.28 3.88
CA ASN A 314 24.82 -11.67 4.74
C ASN A 314 23.89 -10.51 5.13
N PHE A 315 23.95 -9.38 4.42
CA PHE A 315 22.96 -8.32 4.52
C PHE A 315 21.96 -8.42 3.37
N THR A 316 20.69 -8.29 3.71
CA THR A 316 19.62 -8.06 2.73
C THR A 316 19.33 -6.58 2.67
N LEU A 317 19.34 -6.02 1.46
CA LEU A 317 19.00 -4.61 1.22
C LEU A 317 17.53 -4.48 0.86
N ASP A 318 16.90 -3.45 1.40
CA ASP A 318 15.58 -2.96 1.01
C ASP A 318 15.68 -1.50 0.60
N ASN A 319 15.17 -1.17 -0.59
CA ASN A 319 15.22 0.16 -1.16
C ASN A 319 13.86 0.84 -1.02
N THR A 320 13.81 1.88 -0.22
CA THR A 320 12.60 2.70 -0.01
C THR A 320 12.80 4.09 -0.60
N ALA A 321 11.73 4.85 -0.79
CA ALA A 321 11.80 6.23 -1.27
C ALA A 321 12.61 7.17 -0.35
N GLN A 322 12.89 6.80 0.88
CA GLN A 322 13.57 7.64 1.87
C GLN A 322 14.98 7.17 2.21
N ALA A 323 15.27 5.88 2.04
CA ALA A 323 16.55 5.30 2.43
C ALA A 323 16.72 3.88 1.88
N VAL A 324 17.97 3.46 1.74
CA VAL A 324 18.31 2.04 1.59
C VAL A 324 18.60 1.49 2.99
N ILE A 325 17.85 0.47 3.38
CA ILE A 325 18.00 -0.22 4.65
C ILE A 325 18.65 -1.57 4.40
N GLY A 326 19.68 -1.90 5.17
CA GLY A 326 20.30 -3.20 5.15
C GLY A 326 20.18 -3.88 6.51
N VAL A 327 19.80 -5.15 6.54
CA VAL A 327 19.69 -5.92 7.77
C VAL A 327 20.48 -7.22 7.60
N ARG A 328 21.34 -7.52 8.59
CA ARG A 328 22.04 -8.79 8.66
C ARG A 328 21.08 -9.89 9.09
N GLU A 329 21.23 -11.06 8.52
CA GLU A 329 20.55 -12.25 8.99
C GLU A 329 20.73 -12.43 10.52
N GLY A 330 19.62 -12.67 11.25
CA GLY A 330 19.59 -12.71 12.71
C GLY A 330 19.47 -11.34 13.42
N GLY A 331 19.39 -10.21 12.69
CA GLY A 331 19.05 -8.90 13.23
C GLY A 331 20.04 -8.31 14.23
N THR A 332 21.32 -8.74 14.21
CA THR A 332 22.37 -8.26 15.13
C THR A 332 23.10 -7.02 14.61
N GLN A 333 23.00 -6.76 13.31
CA GLN A 333 23.56 -5.58 12.65
C GLN A 333 22.56 -5.04 11.62
N ALA A 334 22.54 -3.74 11.46
CA ALA A 334 21.75 -3.05 10.44
C ALA A 334 22.54 -1.90 9.86
N MET A 335 22.15 -1.46 8.66
CA MET A 335 22.65 -0.25 8.05
C MET A 335 21.49 0.58 7.48
N ARG A 336 21.69 1.88 7.45
CA ARG A 336 20.84 2.83 6.75
C ARG A 336 21.72 3.70 5.86
N PHE A 337 21.29 3.89 4.64
CA PHE A 337 21.88 4.84 3.69
C PHE A 337 20.80 5.80 3.25
N ASP A 338 21.03 7.10 3.42
CA ASP A 338 20.10 8.16 3.02
C ASP A 338 20.85 9.43 2.57
N VAL A 339 20.10 10.40 2.08
CA VAL A 339 20.61 11.67 1.58
C VAL A 339 20.06 12.84 2.41
N VAL A 340 20.92 13.84 2.65
CA VAL A 340 20.56 15.08 3.31
C VAL A 340 21.21 16.28 2.60
N ARG A 341 20.60 17.44 2.76
CA ARG A 341 21.20 18.69 2.32
C ARG A 341 22.00 19.30 3.46
N VAL A 342 23.30 19.46 3.23
CA VAL A 342 24.21 20.15 4.15
C VAL A 342 24.86 21.28 3.36
N PRO A 343 24.79 22.54 3.85
CA PRO A 343 25.41 23.68 3.18
C PRO A 343 26.87 23.40 2.82
N ALA A 344 27.35 23.95 1.71
CA ALA A 344 28.72 23.71 1.25
C ALA A 344 29.77 24.25 2.23
N GLU A 345 29.40 25.30 2.97
CA GLU A 345 30.24 25.99 3.96
C GLU A 345 30.36 25.24 5.27
N GLN A 346 29.42 24.33 5.55
CA GLN A 346 29.44 23.51 6.76
C GLN A 346 30.34 22.29 6.56
N SER A 347 31.33 22.13 7.44
CA SER A 347 32.16 20.92 7.44
C SER A 347 31.32 19.68 7.76
N LEU A 348 31.74 18.51 7.24
CA LEU A 348 31.01 17.27 7.52
C LEU A 348 31.19 16.82 8.97
N GLY A 349 32.34 17.14 9.59
CA GLY A 349 32.54 16.92 11.03
C GLY A 349 31.62 17.76 11.89
N ASP A 350 31.43 19.07 11.57
CA ASP A 350 30.47 19.93 12.28
C ASP A 350 29.04 19.45 12.08
N TYR A 351 28.70 18.96 10.87
CA TYR A 351 27.40 18.38 10.61
C TYR A 351 27.16 17.15 11.48
N LEU A 352 28.11 16.23 11.60
CA LEU A 352 27.97 15.04 12.46
C LEU A 352 27.76 15.43 13.93
N ASN A 353 28.35 16.53 14.38
CA ASN A 353 28.27 17.04 15.73
C ASN A 353 27.10 18.01 15.98
N SER A 354 26.22 18.26 14.99
CA SER A 354 25.17 19.29 15.06
C SER A 354 23.94 18.90 15.89
N GLY A 355 23.90 17.67 16.44
CA GLY A 355 22.79 17.21 17.31
C GLY A 355 21.61 16.56 16.56
N TRP A 356 21.74 16.26 15.25
CA TRP A 356 20.73 15.53 14.50
C TRP A 356 20.60 14.05 14.94
N MET A 357 21.64 13.53 15.59
CA MET A 357 21.67 12.24 16.27
C MET A 357 22.11 12.45 17.71
N GLU A 358 21.42 11.83 18.64
CA GLU A 358 21.75 11.86 20.07
C GLU A 358 23.00 11.03 20.36
N ASN A 359 23.71 11.39 21.44
CA ASN A 359 24.85 10.65 22.00
C ASN A 359 26.00 10.39 21.00
N VAL A 360 26.23 11.34 20.07
CA VAL A 360 27.44 11.31 19.22
C VAL A 360 28.65 11.65 20.09
N ASP A 361 29.65 10.77 20.08
CA ASP A 361 30.95 11.04 20.70
C ASP A 361 31.75 11.99 19.81
N LYS A 362 31.75 13.26 20.18
CA LYS A 362 32.46 14.34 19.44
C LYS A 362 33.95 14.10 19.34
N SER A 363 34.55 13.39 20.30
CA SER A 363 35.99 13.07 20.29
C SER A 363 36.35 12.01 19.25
N SER A 364 35.36 11.24 18.78
CA SER A 364 35.50 10.21 17.75
C SER A 364 35.34 10.76 16.32
N THR A 365 35.00 12.06 16.20
CA THR A 365 34.78 12.67 14.87
C THR A 365 36.10 12.89 14.17
N GLU A 366 36.20 12.38 12.95
CA GLU A 366 37.39 12.48 12.11
C GLU A 366 37.01 12.78 10.65
N ASP A 367 37.76 13.67 10.01
CA ASP A 367 37.64 13.90 8.57
C ASP A 367 38.38 12.79 7.82
N VAL A 368 37.74 12.23 6.82
CA VAL A 368 38.25 11.12 6.01
C VAL A 368 37.99 11.39 4.52
N THR A 369 38.73 10.69 3.67
CA THR A 369 38.47 10.70 2.22
C THR A 369 38.11 9.27 1.77
N ILE A 370 36.99 9.14 1.04
CA ILE A 370 36.51 7.86 0.55
C ILE A 370 36.46 7.92 -0.97
N ASN A 371 37.37 7.18 -1.61
CA ASN A 371 37.47 7.14 -3.08
C ASN A 371 37.53 8.52 -3.75
N GLY A 372 38.24 9.48 -3.12
CA GLY A 372 38.35 10.85 -3.59
C GLY A 372 37.19 11.80 -3.20
N PHE A 373 36.19 11.30 -2.46
CA PHE A 373 35.10 12.13 -1.98
C PHE A 373 35.39 12.61 -0.53
N PRO A 374 35.18 13.91 -0.23
CA PRO A 374 35.25 14.39 1.15
C PRO A 374 34.20 13.71 2.03
N ALA A 375 34.63 13.24 3.19
CA ALA A 375 33.76 12.57 4.14
C ALA A 375 34.19 12.85 5.58
N ALA A 376 33.33 12.57 6.53
CA ALA A 376 33.66 12.52 7.95
C ALA A 376 33.02 11.29 8.58
N SER A 377 33.60 10.79 9.66
CA SER A 377 33.04 9.68 10.43
C SER A 377 32.95 10.05 11.91
N ALA A 378 31.98 9.42 12.60
CA ALA A 378 31.81 9.53 14.05
C ALA A 378 31.24 8.21 14.61
N VAL A 379 31.28 8.09 15.94
CA VAL A 379 30.62 7.03 16.71
C VAL A 379 29.49 7.63 17.54
N ALA A 380 28.38 6.90 17.68
CA ALA A 380 27.33 7.25 18.62
C ALA A 380 26.91 6.02 19.43
N HIS A 381 26.35 6.25 20.60
CA HIS A 381 25.96 5.21 21.55
C HIS A 381 24.46 5.30 21.86
N GLY A 382 23.75 4.18 21.74
CA GLY A 382 22.37 4.01 22.20
C GLY A 382 22.32 2.93 23.28
N ASP A 383 21.16 2.72 23.89
CA ASP A 383 20.98 1.80 25.02
C ASP A 383 21.43 0.37 24.74
N GLN A 384 21.08 -0.15 23.57
CA GLN A 384 21.40 -1.52 23.14
C GLN A 384 22.17 -1.58 21.82
N TRP A 385 22.48 -0.41 21.22
CA TRP A 385 23.09 -0.33 19.91
C TRP A 385 24.26 0.65 19.93
N GLN A 386 25.32 0.27 19.23
CA GLN A 386 26.43 1.16 18.91
C GLN A 386 26.36 1.52 17.43
N PHE A 387 26.66 2.77 17.14
CA PHE A 387 26.56 3.29 15.76
C PHE A 387 27.94 3.76 15.27
N LYS A 388 28.28 3.37 14.04
CA LYS A 388 29.35 4.00 13.25
C LYS A 388 28.68 4.76 12.11
N ILE A 389 28.99 6.01 11.99
CA ILE A 389 28.33 6.94 11.08
C ILE A 389 29.37 7.48 10.12
N TYR A 390 29.01 7.61 8.85
CA TYR A 390 29.78 8.33 7.85
C TYR A 390 28.85 9.32 7.14
N ALA A 391 29.34 10.55 6.94
CA ALA A 391 28.77 11.54 6.05
C ALA A 391 29.72 11.74 4.88
N LEU A 392 29.26 11.59 3.65
CA LEU A 392 30.06 11.66 2.43
C LEU A 392 29.43 12.65 1.46
N ARG A 393 30.22 13.64 0.96
CA ARG A 393 29.76 14.62 -0.01
C ARG A 393 29.97 14.11 -1.43
N PHE A 394 28.87 14.02 -2.18
CA PHE A 394 28.87 13.63 -3.59
C PHE A 394 27.97 14.60 -4.37
N GLY A 395 28.58 15.41 -5.25
CA GLY A 395 27.88 16.53 -5.87
C GLY A 395 27.50 17.61 -4.85
N SER A 396 26.25 18.05 -4.90
CA SER A 396 25.68 19.03 -3.95
C SER A 396 25.14 18.41 -2.66
N ASP A 397 24.99 17.10 -2.63
CA ASP A 397 24.30 16.39 -1.56
C ASP A 397 25.28 15.67 -0.63
N VAL A 398 24.83 15.39 0.59
CA VAL A 398 25.56 14.60 1.56
C VAL A 398 24.82 13.31 1.81
N TYR A 399 25.52 12.21 1.60
CA TYR A 399 25.03 10.85 1.79
C TYR A 399 25.50 10.33 3.14
N ARG A 400 24.57 9.75 3.90
CA ARG A 400 24.89 9.20 5.22
C ARG A 400 24.83 7.68 5.18
N PHE A 401 25.87 7.07 5.72
CA PHE A 401 25.88 5.64 6.10
C PHE A 401 25.83 5.55 7.61
N ILE A 402 24.80 4.93 8.15
CA ILE A 402 24.61 4.71 9.57
C ILE A 402 24.60 3.22 9.80
N PHE A 403 25.63 2.68 10.43
CA PHE A 403 25.73 1.28 10.79
C PHE A 403 25.39 1.13 12.27
N ALA A 404 24.50 0.18 12.58
CA ALA A 404 24.10 -0.16 13.93
C ALA A 404 24.53 -1.62 14.23
N ALA A 405 25.12 -1.85 15.38
CA ALA A 405 25.47 -3.18 15.87
C ALA A 405 25.12 -3.30 17.36
N LYS A 406 24.56 -4.45 17.78
CA LYS A 406 24.31 -4.72 19.21
C LYS A 406 25.60 -4.83 20.02
N GLN A 407 26.67 -5.25 19.38
CA GLN A 407 28.01 -5.32 19.98
C GLN A 407 29.03 -4.80 18.96
N LYS A 408 29.97 -3.99 19.44
CA LYS A 408 31.12 -3.58 18.65
C LYS A 408 32.08 -4.76 18.49
N THR A 409 32.27 -5.20 17.26
CA THR A 409 33.18 -6.30 16.90
C THR A 409 34.08 -5.85 15.77
N THR A 410 35.24 -6.50 15.63
CA THR A 410 36.13 -6.29 14.47
C THR A 410 35.40 -6.51 13.15
N GLU A 411 34.46 -7.45 13.13
CA GLU A 411 33.60 -7.72 11.97
C GLU A 411 32.69 -6.53 11.65
N SER A 412 31.98 -5.98 12.64
CA SER A 412 31.08 -4.83 12.42
C SER A 412 31.82 -3.59 11.94
N GLU A 413 33.01 -3.34 12.46
CA GLU A 413 33.87 -2.24 11.97
C GLU A 413 34.40 -2.47 10.56
N ARG A 414 34.80 -3.70 10.23
CA ARG A 414 35.18 -4.08 8.88
C ARG A 414 34.04 -3.90 7.91
N ASN A 415 32.85 -4.40 8.24
CA ASN A 415 31.66 -4.29 7.43
C ASN A 415 31.34 -2.84 7.10
N ALA A 416 31.41 -1.93 8.08
CA ALA A 416 31.18 -0.52 7.86
C ALA A 416 32.22 0.08 6.91
N ARG A 417 33.51 -0.18 7.12
CA ARG A 417 34.60 0.35 6.27
C ARG A 417 34.54 -0.17 4.84
N GLU A 418 34.31 -1.47 4.64
CA GLU A 418 34.23 -2.07 3.32
C GLU A 418 33.02 -1.55 2.54
N THR A 419 31.87 -1.42 3.19
CA THR A 419 30.66 -0.87 2.55
C THR A 419 30.90 0.56 2.08
N VAL A 420 31.36 1.43 2.98
CA VAL A 420 31.61 2.83 2.64
C VAL A 420 32.76 2.95 1.61
N GLY A 421 33.81 2.15 1.75
CA GLY A 421 34.92 2.07 0.79
C GLY A 421 34.51 1.55 -0.59
N SER A 422 33.36 0.90 -0.72
CA SER A 422 32.80 0.44 -1.99
C SER A 422 32.00 1.52 -2.74
N PHE A 423 31.72 2.67 -2.10
CA PHE A 423 30.99 3.78 -2.72
C PHE A 423 31.82 4.40 -3.87
N ARG A 424 31.26 4.42 -5.07
CA ARG A 424 31.92 4.93 -6.26
C ARG A 424 30.95 5.46 -7.31
N ARG A 425 31.47 6.19 -8.28
CA ARG A 425 30.71 6.54 -9.47
C ARG A 425 30.41 5.29 -10.31
N LEU A 426 29.25 5.30 -10.97
CA LEU A 426 28.91 4.35 -12.02
C LEU A 426 29.62 4.73 -13.32
N THR A 427 30.01 3.73 -14.09
CA THR A 427 30.45 3.94 -15.50
C THR A 427 29.22 4.19 -16.39
N LEU A 428 29.44 4.73 -17.58
CA LEU A 428 28.36 4.93 -18.56
C LEU A 428 27.72 3.61 -18.97
N ASP A 429 28.49 2.55 -19.13
CA ASP A 429 27.96 1.22 -19.45
C ASP A 429 27.08 0.66 -18.33
N GLU A 430 27.49 0.86 -17.07
CA GLU A 430 26.68 0.46 -15.93
C GLU A 430 25.35 1.23 -15.83
N ILE A 431 25.37 2.53 -16.14
CA ILE A 431 24.16 3.36 -16.20
C ILE A 431 23.22 2.87 -17.31
N GLN A 432 23.77 2.57 -18.49
CA GLN A 432 22.99 2.08 -19.63
C GLN A 432 22.44 0.67 -19.42
N ALA A 433 23.20 -0.18 -18.72
CA ALA A 433 22.78 -1.54 -18.37
C ALA A 433 21.75 -1.58 -17.22
N ALA A 434 21.63 -0.52 -16.44
CA ALA A 434 20.71 -0.45 -15.30
C ALA A 434 19.29 -0.11 -15.77
N ARG A 435 18.59 -1.12 -16.31
CA ARG A 435 17.21 -0.99 -16.76
C ARG A 435 16.22 -1.40 -15.66
N PRO A 436 15.05 -0.73 -15.58
CA PRO A 436 13.97 -1.17 -14.70
C PRO A 436 13.37 -2.47 -15.23
N LEU A 437 13.00 -3.36 -14.33
CA LEU A 437 12.16 -4.49 -14.67
C LEU A 437 10.76 -3.99 -15.09
N ARG A 438 10.13 -4.70 -16.03
CA ARG A 438 8.82 -4.34 -16.57
C ARG A 438 7.93 -5.57 -16.69
N ILE A 439 6.63 -5.35 -16.55
CA ILE A 439 5.64 -6.35 -16.96
C ILE A 439 5.53 -6.36 -18.48
N ARG A 440 5.68 -7.54 -19.09
CA ARG A 440 5.33 -7.74 -20.49
C ARG A 440 4.20 -8.75 -20.59
N VAL A 441 3.21 -8.39 -21.37
CA VAL A 441 2.08 -9.26 -21.66
C VAL A 441 2.36 -10.01 -22.96
N ILE A 442 2.39 -11.33 -22.88
CA ILE A 442 2.67 -12.21 -24.02
C ILE A 442 1.55 -13.21 -24.23
N ASN A 443 1.43 -13.69 -25.46
CA ASN A 443 0.54 -14.81 -25.80
C ASN A 443 1.28 -16.13 -25.59
N VAL A 444 0.65 -17.06 -24.89
CA VAL A 444 1.15 -18.42 -24.70
C VAL A 444 1.13 -19.14 -26.04
N GLN A 445 2.25 -19.75 -26.42
CA GLN A 445 2.39 -20.53 -27.64
C GLN A 445 2.07 -22.03 -27.38
N PRO A 446 1.71 -22.79 -28.40
CA PRO A 446 1.60 -24.25 -28.26
C PRO A 446 2.91 -24.87 -27.75
N GLY A 447 2.84 -25.62 -26.66
CA GLY A 447 3.99 -26.25 -26.01
C GLY A 447 4.63 -25.40 -24.87
N ASP A 448 4.21 -24.16 -24.68
CA ASP A 448 4.64 -23.38 -23.51
C ASP A 448 4.07 -24.00 -22.23
N THR A 449 4.89 -23.98 -21.18
CA THR A 449 4.52 -24.39 -19.82
C THR A 449 4.80 -23.24 -18.83
N VAL A 450 4.32 -23.36 -17.61
CA VAL A 450 4.66 -22.40 -16.53
C VAL A 450 6.16 -22.33 -16.35
N GLU A 451 6.84 -23.46 -16.40
CA GLU A 451 8.29 -23.57 -16.26
C GLU A 451 9.02 -22.84 -17.39
N SER A 452 8.65 -23.13 -18.66
CA SER A 452 9.30 -22.50 -19.82
C SER A 452 9.10 -20.98 -19.83
N LEU A 453 7.90 -20.49 -19.48
CA LEU A 453 7.58 -19.08 -19.45
C LEU A 453 8.25 -18.36 -18.26
N SER A 454 8.31 -19.02 -17.10
CA SER A 454 8.97 -18.45 -15.93
C SER A 454 10.49 -18.32 -16.10
N HIS A 455 11.14 -19.21 -16.84
CA HIS A 455 12.56 -19.08 -17.18
C HIS A 455 12.89 -17.88 -18.10
N ARG A 456 11.87 -17.31 -18.76
CA ARG A 456 12.02 -16.07 -19.55
C ARG A 456 11.95 -14.81 -18.68
N MET A 457 11.63 -14.94 -17.40
CA MET A 457 11.54 -13.82 -16.48
C MET A 457 12.93 -13.41 -16.00
N ALA A 458 13.18 -12.09 -15.95
CA ALA A 458 14.44 -11.51 -15.48
C ALA A 458 14.32 -10.99 -14.05
N GLY A 459 15.42 -11.06 -13.29
CA GLY A 459 15.58 -10.36 -12.02
C GLY A 459 14.59 -10.70 -10.90
N VAL A 460 13.92 -11.85 -10.96
CA VAL A 460 12.95 -12.28 -9.96
C VAL A 460 13.38 -13.56 -9.25
N ASP A 461 13.11 -13.62 -7.95
CA ASP A 461 13.33 -14.85 -7.18
C ASP A 461 12.17 -15.80 -7.39
N ARG A 462 12.45 -17.11 -7.32
CA ARG A 462 11.46 -18.19 -7.46
C ARG A 462 10.53 -17.93 -8.67
N PRO A 463 11.08 -17.91 -9.90
CA PRO A 463 10.36 -17.39 -11.07
C PRO A 463 9.07 -18.16 -11.36
N ALA A 464 9.01 -19.47 -11.14
CA ALA A 464 7.79 -20.25 -11.38
C ALA A 464 6.66 -19.87 -10.41
N GLU A 465 6.95 -19.71 -9.12
CA GLU A 465 5.98 -19.26 -8.13
C GLU A 465 5.55 -17.81 -8.41
N ARG A 466 6.50 -16.92 -8.71
CA ARG A 466 6.24 -15.53 -9.09
C ARG A 466 5.34 -15.45 -10.32
N PHE A 467 5.61 -16.24 -11.34
CA PHE A 467 4.79 -16.32 -12.55
C PHE A 467 3.34 -16.73 -12.21
N ARG A 468 3.17 -17.76 -11.38
CA ARG A 468 1.83 -18.23 -10.95
C ARG A 468 1.07 -17.13 -10.19
N ILE A 469 1.73 -16.45 -9.25
CA ILE A 469 1.11 -15.37 -8.45
C ILE A 469 0.68 -14.22 -9.36
N LEU A 470 1.57 -13.75 -10.24
CA LEU A 470 1.29 -12.64 -11.14
C LEU A 470 0.14 -12.93 -12.11
N ASN A 471 -0.09 -14.19 -12.46
CA ASN A 471 -1.11 -14.58 -13.43
C ASN A 471 -2.37 -15.19 -12.78
N GLY A 472 -2.47 -15.18 -11.44
CA GLY A 472 -3.61 -15.74 -10.72
C GLY A 472 -3.76 -17.26 -10.90
N LEU A 473 -2.65 -17.97 -11.14
CA LEU A 473 -2.64 -19.42 -11.36
C LEU A 473 -2.47 -20.16 -10.04
N ASP A 474 -3.29 -21.17 -9.81
CA ASP A 474 -3.13 -22.09 -8.70
C ASP A 474 -1.88 -22.96 -8.87
N MET A 475 -1.49 -23.67 -7.80
CA MET A 475 -0.25 -24.46 -7.77
C MET A 475 -0.17 -25.51 -8.89
N HIS A 476 -1.29 -26.09 -9.29
CA HIS A 476 -1.38 -27.14 -10.31
C HIS A 476 -1.94 -26.64 -11.67
N ALA A 477 -2.36 -25.38 -11.74
CA ALA A 477 -2.90 -24.82 -12.97
C ALA A 477 -1.82 -24.75 -14.07
N GLN A 478 -2.23 -25.07 -15.29
CA GLN A 478 -1.41 -24.98 -16.49
C GLN A 478 -1.89 -23.82 -17.36
N VAL A 479 -0.96 -23.27 -18.12
CA VAL A 479 -1.28 -22.27 -19.16
C VAL A 479 -1.81 -22.99 -20.42
N LYS A 480 -2.66 -22.30 -21.16
CA LYS A 480 -3.21 -22.80 -22.43
C LYS A 480 -2.72 -21.95 -23.59
N ALA A 481 -2.54 -22.54 -24.74
CA ALA A 481 -2.21 -21.82 -25.97
C ALA A 481 -3.23 -20.69 -26.21
N ARG A 482 -2.75 -19.51 -26.54
CA ARG A 482 -3.47 -18.23 -26.72
C ARG A 482 -3.86 -17.50 -25.41
N ASP A 483 -3.63 -18.08 -24.22
CA ASP A 483 -3.76 -17.30 -22.99
C ASP A 483 -2.82 -16.10 -23.07
N ARG A 484 -3.27 -14.97 -22.53
CA ARG A 484 -2.42 -13.79 -22.32
C ARG A 484 -1.89 -13.81 -20.89
N VAL A 485 -0.58 -13.73 -20.74
CA VAL A 485 0.10 -13.84 -19.44
C VAL A 485 1.12 -12.75 -19.26
N LYS A 486 1.33 -12.39 -17.99
CA LYS A 486 2.37 -11.45 -17.55
C LYS A 486 3.68 -12.18 -17.32
N ILE A 487 4.78 -11.65 -17.85
CA ILE A 487 6.14 -12.01 -17.47
C ILE A 487 6.89 -10.74 -17.06
N VAL A 488 7.94 -10.90 -16.27
CA VAL A 488 8.83 -9.80 -15.86
C VAL A 488 10.07 -9.83 -16.76
N VAL A 489 10.38 -8.72 -17.40
CA VAL A 489 11.55 -8.56 -18.27
C VAL A 489 12.33 -7.30 -17.90
N ASP A 490 13.58 -7.18 -18.34
CA ASP A 490 14.47 -6.00 -18.23
C ASP A 490 14.44 -5.10 -19.48
#